data_451b1d441dd6b996c90c4e67e26d1126
#
_entry.id   451b1d441dd6b996c90c4e67e26d1126
#
_cell.length_a   1.000
_cell.length_b   1.000
_cell.length_c   1.000
_cell.angle_alpha   90.00
_cell.angle_beta   90.00
_cell.angle_gamma   90.00
#
_symmetry.space_group_name_H-M   'P 1'
#
loop_
_entity.id
_entity.type
_entity.pdbx_description
1 polymer ?
#
loop_
_entity_poly.entity_id
_entity_poly.type
_entity_poly.pdbx_seq_one_letter_code
_entity_poly.pdbx_strand_id
1 'polypeptide(L)'
;ANSIQVGADGRVSTSTAAAQDRNSKGYRVDVDGNIDFPILGTLHVEGLRVSQVTDMIKRMIEEGNYIKDPQVSLEFLNFRYTVLGAVGHCGTFSVNDDRVTLLDAIANAGDLTANAKLDKVTVIRESNGERRQYVHDIRNTDIFSSPCFYLQQNDIVYVEPKKKDRDRE
;
A
#
# COMPACT_ATOMS: atom_id res chain seq x y z
N ALA A 1 -8.66 24.11 -13.21
CA ALA A 1 -7.65 23.52 -12.33
C ALA A 1 -7.55 22.02 -12.57
N ASN A 2 -6.36 21.54 -12.71
CA ASN A 2 -6.13 20.11 -12.86
C ASN A 2 -5.84 19.50 -11.50
N SER A 3 -6.47 18.41 -11.22
CA SER A 3 -6.16 17.62 -10.02
C SER A 3 -5.51 16.31 -10.45
N ILE A 4 -4.62 15.82 -9.57
CA ILE A 4 -3.89 14.59 -9.79
C ILE A 4 -4.19 13.67 -8.63
N GLN A 5 -4.51 12.42 -8.94
CA GLN A 5 -4.87 11.43 -7.94
C GLN A 5 -3.98 10.21 -8.09
N VAL A 6 -3.48 9.71 -6.97
CA VAL A 6 -2.71 8.46 -6.92
C VAL A 6 -3.57 7.38 -6.30
N GLY A 7 -3.72 6.28 -7.01
CA GLY A 7 -4.49 5.16 -6.52
C GLY A 7 -3.70 4.23 -5.61
N ALA A 8 -4.42 3.50 -4.78
CA ALA A 8 -3.84 2.51 -3.86
C ALA A 8 -3.19 1.33 -4.58
N ASP A 9 -3.54 1.10 -5.82
CA ASP A 9 -2.94 0.06 -6.66
C ASP A 9 -1.65 0.52 -7.37
N GLY A 10 -1.08 1.64 -6.93
CA GLY A 10 0.10 2.21 -7.54
C GLY A 10 -0.19 3.02 -8.79
N ARG A 11 -1.39 3.53 -8.93
CA ARG A 11 -1.78 4.34 -10.07
C ARG A 11 -1.96 5.79 -9.67
N VAL A 12 -1.50 6.67 -10.53
CA VAL A 12 -1.73 8.11 -10.43
C VAL A 12 -2.70 8.50 -11.53
N SER A 13 -3.72 9.25 -11.20
CA SER A 13 -4.65 9.75 -12.21
C SER A 13 -4.68 11.27 -12.23
N THR A 14 -4.91 11.84 -13.40
CA THR A 14 -5.14 13.27 -13.57
C THR A 14 -6.57 13.48 -13.97
N SER A 15 -7.23 14.45 -13.34
CA SER A 15 -8.54 14.89 -13.77
C SER A 15 -8.55 16.40 -13.81
N THR A 16 -9.29 16.97 -14.76
CA THR A 16 -9.56 18.39 -14.75
C THR A 16 -10.77 18.65 -13.87
N ALA A 17 -10.83 19.82 -13.25
CA ALA A 17 -11.94 20.17 -12.38
C ALA A 17 -13.31 20.14 -13.08
N ALA A 18 -13.32 20.27 -14.39
CA ALA A 18 -14.54 20.25 -15.20
C ALA A 18 -14.94 18.84 -15.63
N ALA A 19 -14.02 17.90 -15.57
CA ALA A 19 -14.28 16.53 -15.96
C ALA A 19 -14.11 15.66 -14.71
N GLN A 20 -15.22 15.37 -14.08
CA GLN A 20 -15.24 14.26 -13.16
C GLN A 20 -15.12 13.00 -14.00
N ASP A 21 -13.94 12.77 -14.48
CA ASP A 21 -13.70 11.64 -15.33
C ASP A 21 -13.69 10.38 -14.49
N ARG A 22 -14.77 9.66 -14.55
CA ARG A 22 -14.91 8.36 -13.89
C ARG A 22 -13.95 7.32 -14.47
N ASN A 23 -13.38 7.64 -15.61
CA ASN A 23 -12.45 6.78 -16.34
C ASN A 23 -11.03 7.30 -16.28
N SER A 24 -10.72 8.19 -15.32
CA SER A 24 -9.37 8.69 -15.18
C SER A 24 -8.41 7.53 -15.00
N LYS A 25 -7.48 7.41 -15.93
CA LYS A 25 -6.47 6.37 -15.91
C LYS A 25 -5.46 6.72 -14.84
N GLY A 26 -5.30 5.85 -13.86
CA GLY A 26 -4.24 5.98 -12.91
C GLY A 26 -2.88 5.75 -13.55
N TYR A 27 -1.85 6.31 -12.93
CA TYR A 27 -0.47 6.04 -13.31
C TYR A 27 0.07 4.89 -12.48
N ARG A 28 0.64 3.91 -13.14
CA ARG A 28 1.18 2.74 -12.46
C ARG A 28 2.61 3.02 -12.00
N VAL A 29 2.90 2.69 -10.77
CA VAL A 29 4.27 2.67 -10.27
C VAL A 29 4.96 1.42 -10.82
N ASP A 30 6.10 1.60 -11.51
CA ASP A 30 6.84 0.49 -12.09
C ASP A 30 7.72 -0.22 -11.06
N VAL A 31 8.45 -1.23 -11.50
CA VAL A 31 9.30 -2.04 -10.62
C VAL A 31 10.44 -1.25 -9.99
N ASP A 32 10.83 -0.16 -10.60
CA ASP A 32 11.88 0.73 -10.08
C ASP A 32 11.33 1.79 -9.12
N GLY A 33 10.01 1.77 -8.89
CA GLY A 33 9.36 2.73 -8.01
C GLY A 33 9.07 4.07 -8.66
N ASN A 34 9.00 4.11 -9.98
CA ASN A 34 8.80 5.33 -10.74
C ASN A 34 7.44 5.36 -11.43
N ILE A 35 6.93 6.56 -11.64
CA ILE A 35 5.77 6.80 -12.49
C ILE A 35 6.20 7.70 -13.66
N ASP A 36 5.59 7.48 -14.82
CA ASP A 36 5.72 8.37 -15.96
C ASP A 36 4.60 9.39 -15.91
N PHE A 37 4.96 10.63 -15.68
CA PHE A 37 3.99 11.71 -15.53
C PHE A 37 4.07 12.65 -16.74
N PRO A 38 2.92 13.01 -17.34
CA PRO A 38 2.94 13.92 -18.47
C PRO A 38 3.65 15.23 -18.12
N ILE A 39 4.46 15.73 -19.03
CA ILE A 39 5.22 16.98 -18.92
C ILE A 39 6.39 16.86 -17.94
N LEU A 40 6.19 16.30 -16.76
CA LEU A 40 7.24 16.21 -15.74
C LEU A 40 8.19 15.04 -15.96
N GLY A 41 7.78 14.04 -16.74
CA GLY A 41 8.61 12.89 -17.03
C GLY A 41 8.55 11.82 -15.94
N THR A 42 9.65 11.12 -15.77
CA THR A 42 9.74 10.03 -14.80
C THR A 42 9.96 10.58 -13.40
N LEU A 43 9.07 10.21 -12.46
CA LEU A 43 9.14 10.62 -11.07
C LEU A 43 9.35 9.40 -10.19
N HIS A 44 10.31 9.50 -9.27
CA HIS A 44 10.54 8.46 -8.29
C HIS A 44 9.61 8.64 -7.11
N VAL A 45 8.71 7.69 -6.89
CA VAL A 45 7.67 7.78 -5.85
C VAL A 45 7.76 6.66 -4.81
N GLU A 46 8.58 5.64 -5.05
CA GLU A 46 8.73 4.54 -4.11
C GLU A 46 9.23 5.04 -2.75
N GLY A 47 8.59 4.55 -1.69
CA GLY A 47 8.95 4.93 -0.33
C GLY A 47 8.40 6.28 0.11
N LEU A 48 7.75 7.02 -0.78
CA LEU A 48 7.14 8.30 -0.44
C LEU A 48 5.69 8.11 -0.03
N ARG A 49 5.27 8.97 0.89
CA ARG A 49 3.86 9.07 1.25
C ARG A 49 3.10 9.84 0.19
N VAL A 50 1.78 9.65 0.16
CA VAL A 50 0.89 10.41 -0.73
C VAL A 50 1.13 11.91 -0.58
N SER A 51 1.22 12.41 0.65
CA SER A 51 1.46 13.83 0.90
C SER A 51 2.78 14.31 0.32
N GLN A 52 3.84 13.50 0.42
CA GLN A 52 5.15 13.83 -0.12
C GLN A 52 5.15 13.86 -1.64
N VAL A 53 4.47 12.91 -2.28
CA VAL A 53 4.33 12.88 -3.73
C VAL A 53 3.51 14.07 -4.21
N THR A 54 2.43 14.40 -3.49
CA THR A 54 1.60 15.56 -3.80
C THR A 54 2.42 16.85 -3.79
N ASP A 55 3.19 17.06 -2.73
CA ASP A 55 4.01 18.26 -2.59
C ASP A 55 5.09 18.32 -3.65
N MET A 56 5.70 17.17 -3.97
CA MET A 56 6.72 17.09 -5.01
C MET A 56 6.15 17.47 -6.38
N ILE A 57 5.01 16.91 -6.75
CA ILE A 57 4.38 17.20 -8.04
C ILE A 57 3.96 18.65 -8.12
N LYS A 58 3.33 19.17 -7.05
CA LYS A 58 2.91 20.55 -6.99
C LYS A 58 4.10 21.49 -7.17
N ARG A 59 5.19 21.24 -6.47
CA ARG A 59 6.41 22.04 -6.57
C ARG A 59 6.99 22.01 -7.97
N MET A 60 7.08 20.83 -8.59
CA MET A 60 7.61 20.70 -9.95
C MET A 60 6.76 21.42 -10.97
N ILE A 61 5.43 21.39 -10.81
CA ILE A 61 4.53 22.13 -11.69
C ILE A 61 4.72 23.64 -11.54
N GLU A 62 4.84 24.12 -10.31
CA GLU A 62 5.04 25.55 -10.04
C GLU A 62 6.39 26.03 -10.55
N GLU A 63 7.47 25.28 -10.28
CA GLU A 63 8.82 25.63 -10.71
C GLU A 63 8.97 25.63 -12.23
N GLY A 64 8.24 24.75 -12.91
CA GLY A 64 8.25 24.70 -14.37
C GLY A 64 7.36 25.72 -15.03
N ASN A 65 6.63 26.53 -14.29
CA ASN A 65 5.67 27.51 -14.80
C ASN A 65 4.61 26.92 -15.73
N TYR A 66 4.29 25.65 -15.52
CA TYR A 66 3.30 24.98 -16.36
C TYR A 66 1.87 25.41 -16.01
N ILE A 67 1.60 25.59 -14.72
CA ILE A 67 0.29 26.01 -14.23
C ILE A 67 0.51 26.90 -13.01
N LYS A 68 -0.23 27.99 -12.95
CA LYS A 68 -0.22 28.89 -11.81
C LYS A 68 -1.21 28.39 -10.77
N ASP A 69 -0.78 28.29 -9.51
CA ASP A 69 -1.57 27.76 -8.40
C ASP A 69 -2.18 26.39 -8.69
N PRO A 70 -1.33 25.38 -9.00
CA PRO A 70 -1.88 24.06 -9.27
C PRO A 70 -2.48 23.46 -8.03
N GLN A 71 -3.62 22.82 -8.19
CA GLN A 71 -4.20 21.98 -7.15
C GLN A 71 -3.86 20.55 -7.45
N VAL A 72 -3.12 19.93 -6.54
CA VAL A 72 -2.68 18.55 -6.68
C VAL A 72 -3.28 17.75 -5.55
N SER A 73 -4.03 16.72 -5.91
CA SER A 73 -4.66 15.80 -4.98
C SER A 73 -4.30 14.38 -5.38
N LEU A 74 -3.83 13.61 -4.43
CA LEU A 74 -3.44 12.23 -4.66
C LEU A 74 -4.28 11.31 -3.79
N GLU A 75 -4.77 10.24 -4.40
CA GLU A 75 -5.52 9.19 -3.71
C GLU A 75 -5.01 7.84 -4.15
N PHE A 76 -4.96 6.90 -3.20
CA PHE A 76 -4.84 5.51 -3.57
C PHE A 76 -6.20 5.02 -4.04
N LEU A 77 -6.28 4.56 -5.29
CA LEU A 77 -7.55 4.09 -5.83
C LEU A 77 -8.02 2.80 -5.17
N ASN A 78 -7.11 1.88 -4.90
CA ASN A 78 -7.41 0.61 -4.27
C ASN A 78 -6.20 0.09 -3.54
N PHE A 79 -5.99 0.53 -2.32
CA PHE A 79 -4.94 -0.08 -1.51
C PHE A 79 -5.35 -1.52 -1.20
N ARG A 80 -4.58 -2.48 -1.67
CA ARG A 80 -4.87 -3.90 -1.50
C ARG A 80 -3.74 -4.62 -0.79
N TYR A 81 -4.13 -5.52 0.07
CA TYR A 81 -3.23 -6.45 0.73
C TYR A 81 -3.96 -7.78 0.91
N THR A 82 -3.22 -8.84 1.10
CA THR A 82 -3.78 -10.18 1.26
C THR A 82 -3.45 -10.70 2.65
N VAL A 83 -4.40 -11.33 3.31
CA VAL A 83 -4.18 -11.97 4.62
C VAL A 83 -4.54 -13.43 4.50
N LEU A 84 -3.62 -14.30 4.90
CA LEU A 84 -3.76 -15.75 4.82
C LEU A 84 -3.41 -16.39 6.16
N GLY A 85 -3.88 -17.61 6.35
CA GLY A 85 -3.52 -18.43 7.50
C GLY A 85 -4.54 -18.36 8.62
N ALA A 86 -4.06 -18.30 9.84
CA ALA A 86 -4.88 -18.43 11.04
C ALA A 86 -5.56 -17.13 11.45
N VAL A 87 -6.41 -16.62 10.57
CA VAL A 87 -7.26 -15.43 10.80
C VAL A 87 -8.71 -15.80 10.53
N GLY A 88 -9.61 -14.94 10.98
CA GLY A 88 -11.04 -15.18 10.83
C GLY A 88 -11.48 -15.29 9.37
N HIS A 89 -10.99 -14.41 8.51
CA HIS A 89 -11.33 -14.37 7.08
C HIS A 89 -10.08 -14.15 6.26
N CYS A 90 -9.65 -15.19 5.54
CA CYS A 90 -8.54 -15.09 4.59
C CYS A 90 -9.02 -14.45 3.30
N GLY A 91 -8.15 -13.72 2.65
CA GLY A 91 -8.45 -13.15 1.34
C GLY A 91 -7.69 -11.86 1.08
N THR A 92 -8.06 -11.24 -0.02
CA THR A 92 -7.54 -9.94 -0.41
C THR A 92 -8.51 -8.84 0.02
N PHE A 93 -7.98 -7.84 0.69
CA PHE A 93 -8.75 -6.73 1.22
C PHE A 93 -8.38 -5.45 0.51
N SER A 94 -9.36 -4.61 0.30
CA SER A 94 -9.18 -3.32 -0.36
C SER A 94 -9.74 -2.23 0.55
N VAL A 95 -8.96 -1.19 0.76
CA VAL A 95 -9.37 -0.07 1.62
C VAL A 95 -9.08 1.25 0.92
N ASN A 96 -9.87 2.27 1.25
CA ASN A 96 -9.69 3.63 0.73
C ASN A 96 -8.86 4.46 1.71
N ASP A 97 -7.74 3.92 2.14
CA ASP A 97 -6.86 4.59 3.07
C ASP A 97 -5.44 4.56 2.52
N ASP A 98 -4.66 5.57 2.81
CA ASP A 98 -3.27 5.62 2.40
C ASP A 98 -2.34 4.84 3.33
N ARG A 99 -2.86 4.38 4.45
CA ARG A 99 -2.10 3.64 5.45
C ARG A 99 -2.90 2.51 6.05
N VAL A 100 -2.27 1.35 6.07
CA VAL A 100 -2.78 0.19 6.79
C VAL A 100 -1.62 -0.40 7.58
N THR A 101 -1.80 -0.55 8.88
CA THR A 101 -0.79 -1.22 9.70
C THR A 101 -0.97 -2.73 9.64
N LEU A 102 0.07 -3.46 10.03
CA LEU A 102 -0.01 -4.92 10.15
C LEU A 102 -1.13 -5.35 11.09
N LEU A 103 -1.31 -4.61 12.19
CA LEU A 103 -2.38 -4.92 13.15
C LEU A 103 -3.75 -4.60 12.58
N ASP A 104 -3.89 -3.53 11.81
CA ASP A 104 -5.14 -3.20 11.12
C ASP A 104 -5.53 -4.31 10.14
N ALA A 105 -4.56 -4.83 9.41
CA ALA A 105 -4.80 -5.90 8.44
C ALA A 105 -5.32 -7.15 9.12
N ILE A 106 -4.74 -7.52 10.25
CA ILE A 106 -5.18 -8.68 11.02
C ILE A 106 -6.59 -8.45 11.55
N ALA A 107 -6.87 -7.26 12.08
CA ALA A 107 -8.19 -6.92 12.60
C ALA A 107 -9.24 -6.95 11.48
N ASN A 108 -8.93 -6.41 10.33
CA ASN A 108 -9.82 -6.40 9.17
C ASN A 108 -10.11 -7.81 8.65
N ALA A 109 -9.18 -8.73 8.85
CA ALA A 109 -9.34 -10.13 8.48
C ALA A 109 -10.08 -10.96 9.56
N GLY A 110 -10.75 -10.30 10.50
CA GLY A 110 -11.51 -10.97 11.54
C GLY A 110 -10.69 -11.38 12.75
N ASP A 111 -9.48 -10.82 12.89
CA ASP A 111 -8.55 -11.09 13.97
C ASP A 111 -7.95 -12.50 13.90
N LEU A 112 -7.01 -12.75 14.79
CA LEU A 112 -6.33 -14.03 14.89
C LEU A 112 -7.27 -15.11 15.45
N THR A 113 -7.14 -16.32 14.92
CA THR A 113 -7.83 -17.46 15.52
C THR A 113 -7.05 -17.95 16.74
N ALA A 114 -7.70 -18.75 17.57
CA ALA A 114 -7.05 -19.38 18.72
C ALA A 114 -5.87 -20.27 18.30
N ASN A 115 -5.84 -20.67 17.03
CA ASN A 115 -4.82 -21.54 16.47
C ASN A 115 -3.64 -20.77 15.88
N ALA A 116 -3.60 -19.46 16.02
CA ALA A 116 -2.55 -18.64 15.42
C ALA A 116 -1.25 -18.68 16.23
N LYS A 117 -0.13 -18.77 15.53
CA LYS A 117 1.18 -18.56 16.14
C LYS A 117 1.47 -17.06 16.18
N LEU A 118 1.46 -16.48 17.36
CA LEU A 118 1.67 -15.05 17.54
C LEU A 118 3.10 -14.61 17.25
N ASP A 119 4.05 -15.53 17.27
CA ASP A 119 5.45 -15.27 17.01
C ASP A 119 5.85 -15.54 15.54
N LYS A 120 4.89 -15.90 14.72
CA LYS A 120 5.12 -16.26 13.31
C LYS A 120 4.14 -15.55 12.40
N VAL A 121 4.08 -14.25 12.50
CA VAL A 121 3.30 -13.42 11.58
C VAL A 121 4.26 -12.87 10.53
N THR A 122 4.14 -13.38 9.32
CA THR A 122 5.08 -13.10 8.24
C THR A 122 4.46 -12.13 7.25
N VAL A 123 5.19 -11.10 6.88
CA VAL A 123 4.83 -10.23 5.77
C VAL A 123 5.71 -10.59 4.59
N ILE A 124 5.08 -10.93 3.48
CA ILE A 124 5.77 -11.24 2.24
C ILE A 124 5.64 -10.03 1.32
N ARG A 125 6.76 -9.47 0.97
CA ARG A 125 6.82 -8.25 0.16
C ARG A 125 7.65 -8.48 -1.07
N GLU A 126 7.13 -8.05 -2.20
CA GLU A 126 7.86 -8.08 -3.46
C GLU A 126 8.28 -6.66 -3.81
N SER A 127 9.58 -6.49 -4.04
CA SER A 127 10.16 -5.20 -4.40
C SER A 127 11.32 -5.44 -5.35
N ASN A 128 11.34 -4.71 -6.47
CA ASN A 128 12.41 -4.80 -7.48
C ASN A 128 12.62 -6.23 -8.00
N GLY A 129 11.54 -6.99 -8.15
CA GLY A 129 11.60 -8.38 -8.61
C GLY A 129 12.04 -9.36 -7.55
N GLU A 130 12.35 -8.91 -6.35
CA GLU A 130 12.71 -9.78 -5.23
C GLU A 130 11.56 -9.92 -4.26
N ARG A 131 11.38 -11.13 -3.78
CA ARG A 131 10.39 -11.44 -2.75
C ARG A 131 11.11 -11.64 -1.44
N ARG A 132 10.71 -10.88 -0.42
CA ARG A 132 11.29 -10.95 0.91
C ARG A 132 10.24 -11.31 1.94
N GLN A 133 10.66 -12.04 2.97
CA GLN A 133 9.81 -12.43 4.07
C GLN A 133 10.32 -11.76 5.35
N TYR A 134 9.39 -11.17 6.09
CA TYR A 134 9.67 -10.52 7.37
C TYR A 134 8.82 -11.18 8.43
N VAL A 135 9.43 -11.90 9.35
CA VAL A 135 8.74 -12.62 10.41
C VAL A 135 8.64 -11.75 11.65
N HIS A 136 7.46 -11.71 12.24
CA HIS A 136 7.18 -10.86 13.40
C HIS A 136 6.61 -11.66 14.55
N ASP A 137 7.00 -11.28 15.76
CA ASP A 137 6.29 -11.66 16.97
C ASP A 137 5.42 -10.47 17.37
N ILE A 138 4.11 -10.58 17.18
CA ILE A 138 3.20 -9.46 17.44
C ILE A 138 2.99 -9.18 18.91
N ARG A 139 3.50 -10.03 19.79
CA ARG A 139 3.49 -9.79 21.23
C ARG A 139 4.63 -8.86 21.65
N ASN A 140 5.59 -8.64 20.79
CA ASN A 140 6.78 -7.85 21.04
C ASN A 140 6.60 -6.43 20.51
N THR A 141 7.04 -5.44 21.29
CA THR A 141 6.96 -4.03 20.88
C THR A 141 7.86 -3.70 19.69
N ASP A 142 8.82 -4.55 19.34
CA ASP A 142 9.68 -4.37 18.17
C ASP A 142 8.89 -4.29 16.86
N ILE A 143 7.64 -4.78 16.86
CA ILE A 143 6.77 -4.69 15.69
C ILE A 143 6.57 -3.24 15.26
N PHE A 144 6.54 -2.29 16.20
CA PHE A 144 6.33 -0.87 15.88
C PHE A 144 7.51 -0.25 15.15
N SER A 145 8.69 -0.87 15.25
CA SER A 145 9.90 -0.43 14.54
C SER A 145 10.15 -1.22 13.25
N SER A 146 9.30 -2.19 12.95
CA SER A 146 9.46 -3.01 11.76
C SER A 146 9.22 -2.21 10.49
N PRO A 147 9.99 -2.47 9.41
CA PRO A 147 9.69 -1.89 8.10
C PRO A 147 8.34 -2.35 7.54
N CYS A 148 7.74 -3.40 8.12
CA CYS A 148 6.46 -3.93 7.71
C CYS A 148 5.31 -3.52 8.62
N PHE A 149 5.55 -2.68 9.62
CA PHE A 149 4.46 -2.22 10.49
C PHE A 149 3.38 -1.51 9.66
N TYR A 150 3.79 -0.66 8.72
CA TYR A 150 2.91 -0.12 7.70
C TYR A 150 3.03 -0.98 6.46
N LEU A 151 1.90 -1.51 6.01
CA LEU A 151 1.88 -2.36 4.82
C LEU A 151 2.09 -1.52 3.56
N GLN A 152 2.65 -2.16 2.55
CA GLN A 152 2.75 -1.61 1.20
C GLN A 152 1.74 -2.31 0.31
N GLN A 153 1.49 -1.69 -0.83
CA GLN A 153 0.58 -2.23 -1.84
C GLN A 153 0.98 -3.66 -2.21
N ASN A 154 0.00 -4.55 -2.21
CA ASN A 154 0.14 -5.97 -2.54
C ASN A 154 0.93 -6.80 -1.54
N ASP A 155 1.18 -6.29 -0.35
CA ASP A 155 1.79 -7.10 0.70
C ASP A 155 0.89 -8.30 1.05
N ILE A 156 1.53 -9.38 1.42
CA ILE A 156 0.83 -10.58 1.90
C ILE A 156 1.19 -10.76 3.36
N VAL A 157 0.16 -10.85 4.19
CA VAL A 157 0.31 -11.15 5.62
C VAL A 157 -0.06 -12.61 5.82
N TYR A 158 0.87 -13.42 6.28
CA TYR A 158 0.63 -14.81 6.55
C TYR A 158 0.76 -15.09 8.04
N VAL A 159 -0.31 -15.55 8.65
CA VAL A 159 -0.34 -15.96 10.06
C VAL A 159 -0.24 -17.46 10.12
N GLU A 160 0.88 -17.96 10.60
CA GLU A 160 1.12 -19.39 10.64
C GLU A 160 0.21 -20.05 11.68
N PRO A 161 -0.51 -21.12 11.33
CA PRO A 161 -1.29 -21.86 12.31
C PRO A 161 -0.39 -22.77 13.13
N LYS A 162 -0.79 -23.00 14.38
CA LYS A 162 -0.12 -24.00 15.22
C LYS A 162 -0.26 -25.36 14.57
N LYS A 163 0.79 -26.18 14.71
CA LYS A 163 0.73 -27.55 14.25
C LYS A 163 -0.39 -28.29 14.98
N LYS A 164 -1.25 -28.96 14.21
CA LYS A 164 -2.21 -29.86 14.80
C LYS A 164 -1.48 -31.03 15.43
N ASP A 165 -1.94 -31.41 16.59
CA ASP A 165 -1.53 -32.64 17.21
C ASP A 165 -2.01 -33.79 16.32
N ARG A 166 -1.08 -34.66 15.92
CA ARG A 166 -1.39 -35.79 15.02
C ARG A 166 -2.38 -36.77 15.63
N ASP A 167 -2.39 -36.84 16.95
CA ASP A 167 -3.29 -37.76 17.67
C ASP A 167 -4.75 -37.36 17.55
N ARG A 168 -5.03 -36.21 17.00
CA ARG A 168 -6.40 -35.71 16.82
C ARG A 168 -6.98 -36.02 15.45
N GLU A 169 -6.22 -36.60 14.62
CA GLU A 169 -6.71 -36.97 13.29
C GLU A 169 -7.49 -38.25 13.28
#